data_952d860107945ad055bf1276f017fbb9
#
_entry.id   952d860107945ad055bf1276f017fbb9
#
_cell.length_a   1.000
_cell.length_b   1.000
_cell.length_c   1.000
_cell.angle_alpha   90.00
_cell.angle_beta   90.00
_cell.angle_gamma   90.00
#
_symmetry.space_group_name_H-M   'P 1'
#
loop_
_entity.id
_entity.type
_entity.pdbx_description
1 polymer ?
#
loop_
_entity_poly.entity_id
_entity_poly.type
_entity_poly.pdbx_seq_one_letter_code
_entity_poly.pdbx_strand_id
1 'polypeptide(L)'
;APVVAEGRAALERLNGELGLAFDDWDLDYYTALFREDLKRDPTTVELFDIAQSNSEHSRHWFFKGDLTIDGEPCEQNLFDIVRDTLRAQPGNSVIAYKDNSSAIRGGPVRPLLPEAPGQAASPLSPQPRDYDLLLTCETHNFPCAVAPYPGAETGAGGRIRDTHATGRGSIMG
;
A
#
# COMPACT_ATOMS: atom_id res chain seq x y z
N ALA A 1 14.52 -2.82 23.33
CA ALA A 1 13.53 -3.45 24.23
C ALA A 1 14.08 -4.79 24.71
N PRO A 2 14.10 -5.08 26.01
CA PRO A 2 14.70 -6.32 26.54
C PRO A 2 13.76 -7.53 26.37
N VAL A 3 13.36 -7.81 25.14
CA VAL A 3 12.38 -8.87 24.81
C VAL A 3 12.97 -10.27 25.05
N VAL A 4 14.28 -10.45 24.83
CA VAL A 4 14.92 -11.75 25.10
C VAL A 4 14.83 -12.11 26.59
N ALA A 5 15.06 -11.14 27.49
CA ALA A 5 15.05 -11.36 28.94
C ALA A 5 13.64 -11.35 29.54
N GLU A 6 12.81 -10.39 29.17
CA GLU A 6 11.51 -10.11 29.81
C GLU A 6 10.32 -10.65 29.02
N GLY A 7 10.54 -11.09 27.76
CA GLY A 7 9.50 -11.64 26.92
C GLY A 7 8.43 -10.63 26.53
N ARG A 8 7.19 -11.09 26.44
CA ARG A 8 6.01 -10.32 26.03
C ARG A 8 5.83 -9.05 26.87
N ALA A 9 6.10 -9.09 28.16
CA ALA A 9 5.93 -7.93 29.04
C ALA A 9 6.73 -6.69 28.60
N ALA A 10 7.91 -6.90 28.00
CA ALA A 10 8.70 -5.80 27.44
C ALA A 10 8.02 -5.15 26.22
N LEU A 11 7.40 -5.95 25.37
CA LEU A 11 6.65 -5.44 24.21
C LEU A 11 5.34 -4.76 24.62
N GLU A 12 4.60 -5.31 25.57
CA GLU A 12 3.37 -4.70 26.09
C GLU A 12 3.62 -3.30 26.65
N ARG A 13 4.70 -3.16 27.43
CA ARG A 13 5.10 -1.87 27.97
C ARG A 13 5.41 -0.86 26.87
N LEU A 14 6.23 -1.23 25.90
CA LEU A 14 6.57 -0.35 24.77
C LEU A 14 5.40 -0.09 23.84
N ASN A 15 4.52 -1.07 23.65
CA ASN A 15 3.28 -0.91 22.90
C ASN A 15 2.45 0.25 23.47
N GLY A 16 2.33 0.31 24.81
CA GLY A 16 1.63 1.40 25.47
C GLY A 16 2.39 2.73 25.42
N GLU A 17 3.71 2.71 25.66
CA GLU A 17 4.55 3.91 25.69
C GLU A 17 4.69 4.60 24.32
N LEU A 18 4.82 3.81 23.25
CA LEU A 18 5.04 4.30 21.88
C LEU A 18 3.78 4.34 21.03
N GLY A 19 2.65 3.81 21.52
CA GLY A 19 1.40 3.76 20.77
C GLY A 19 1.49 2.88 19.51
N LEU A 20 2.14 1.70 19.61
CA LEU A 20 2.42 0.83 18.46
C LEU A 20 1.17 0.14 17.92
N ALA A 21 0.09 0.07 18.71
CA ALA A 21 -1.17 -0.58 18.38
C ALA A 21 -1.05 -2.08 18.01
N PHE A 22 -0.09 -2.78 18.64
CA PHE A 22 0.00 -4.23 18.56
C PHE A 22 -1.15 -4.87 19.33
N ASP A 23 -1.83 -5.82 18.70
CA ASP A 23 -2.81 -6.68 19.37
C ASP A 23 -2.14 -7.88 20.07
N ASP A 24 -2.94 -8.75 20.70
CA ASP A 24 -2.42 -9.90 21.43
C ASP A 24 -1.66 -10.87 20.52
N TRP A 25 -2.13 -11.07 19.29
CA TRP A 25 -1.47 -11.91 18.32
C TRP A 25 -0.10 -11.33 17.90
N ASP A 26 -0.05 -10.04 17.63
CA ASP A 26 1.19 -9.32 17.28
C ASP A 26 2.22 -9.45 18.42
N LEU A 27 1.77 -9.22 19.65
CA LEU A 27 2.64 -9.30 20.83
C LEU A 27 3.24 -10.71 21.02
N ASP A 28 2.43 -11.74 20.84
CA ASP A 28 2.91 -13.12 20.93
C ASP A 28 3.85 -13.47 19.78
N TYR A 29 3.48 -13.12 18.56
CA TYR A 29 4.27 -13.38 17.36
C TYR A 29 5.64 -12.69 17.43
N TYR A 30 5.68 -11.39 17.68
CA TYR A 30 6.96 -10.66 17.75
C TYR A 30 7.81 -11.06 18.95
N THR A 31 7.19 -11.46 20.05
CA THR A 31 7.94 -12.04 21.18
C THR A 31 8.67 -13.32 20.76
N ALA A 32 7.97 -14.23 20.11
CA ALA A 32 8.56 -15.48 19.61
C ALA A 32 9.66 -15.19 18.57
N LEU A 33 9.36 -14.33 17.58
CA LEU A 33 10.31 -13.95 16.54
C LEU A 33 11.65 -13.44 17.11
N PHE A 34 11.63 -12.51 18.05
CA PHE A 34 12.86 -11.94 18.59
C PHE A 34 13.57 -12.88 19.56
N ARG A 35 12.86 -13.71 20.32
CA ARG A 35 13.46 -14.66 21.28
C ARG A 35 13.95 -15.94 20.65
N GLU A 36 13.21 -16.52 19.71
CA GLU A 36 13.44 -17.87 19.21
C GLU A 36 14.18 -17.86 17.88
N ASP A 37 13.78 -17.01 16.95
CA ASP A 37 14.35 -16.96 15.62
C ASP A 37 15.55 -16.02 15.54
N LEU A 38 15.35 -14.75 15.86
CA LEU A 38 16.40 -13.73 15.76
C LEU A 38 17.39 -13.75 16.93
N LYS A 39 16.97 -14.24 18.10
CA LYS A 39 17.77 -14.40 19.34
C LYS A 39 18.48 -13.11 19.75
N ARG A 40 17.80 -11.99 19.58
CA ARG A 40 18.26 -10.66 19.95
C ARG A 40 17.10 -9.75 20.34
N ASP A 41 17.39 -8.70 21.05
CA ASP A 41 16.41 -7.67 21.37
C ASP A 41 16.12 -6.80 20.15
N PRO A 42 14.86 -6.37 19.95
CA PRO A 42 14.52 -5.36 18.98
C PRO A 42 14.96 -3.98 19.42
N THR A 43 15.30 -3.13 18.47
CA THR A 43 15.41 -1.70 18.68
C THR A 43 14.00 -1.06 18.70
N THR A 44 13.90 0.15 19.27
CA THR A 44 12.64 0.91 19.21
C THR A 44 12.27 1.32 17.79
N VAL A 45 13.26 1.56 16.93
CA VAL A 45 13.05 1.87 15.52
C VAL A 45 12.43 0.68 14.78
N GLU A 46 12.98 -0.53 14.97
CA GLU A 46 12.41 -1.73 14.38
C GLU A 46 10.96 -1.96 14.80
N LEU A 47 10.66 -1.81 16.08
CA LEU A 47 9.28 -1.96 16.56
C LEU A 47 8.35 -0.91 15.97
N PHE A 48 8.82 0.33 15.83
CA PHE A 48 8.05 1.39 15.21
C PHE A 48 7.80 1.11 13.71
N ASP A 49 8.82 0.70 12.97
CA ASP A 49 8.71 0.36 11.55
C ASP A 49 7.76 -0.84 11.33
N ILE A 50 7.86 -1.87 12.19
CA ILE A 50 6.93 -3.01 12.17
C ILE A 50 5.50 -2.53 12.41
N ALA A 51 5.28 -1.68 13.42
CA ALA A 51 3.97 -1.15 13.73
C ALA A 51 3.38 -0.32 12.57
N GLN A 52 4.20 0.51 11.91
CA GLN A 52 3.77 1.27 10.73
C GLN A 52 3.44 0.35 9.55
N SER A 53 4.23 -0.70 9.34
CA SER A 53 3.97 -1.68 8.28
C SER A 53 2.71 -2.51 8.56
N ASN A 54 2.38 -2.71 9.83
CA ASN A 54 1.20 -3.45 10.30
C ASN A 54 -0.05 -2.55 10.44
N SER A 55 -0.05 -1.39 9.81
CA SER A 55 -1.17 -0.46 9.81
C SER A 55 -2.40 -1.06 9.09
N GLU A 56 -3.58 -0.53 9.38
CA GLU A 56 -4.83 -0.98 8.73
C GLU A 56 -4.80 -0.84 7.21
N HIS A 57 -4.04 0.11 6.68
CA HIS A 57 -3.84 0.26 5.24
C HIS A 57 -3.13 -0.93 4.58
N SER A 58 -2.39 -1.71 5.35
CA SER A 58 -1.62 -2.86 4.87
C SER A 58 -2.18 -4.20 5.35
N ARG A 59 -3.25 -4.20 6.15
CA ARG A 59 -3.85 -5.41 6.72
C ARG A 59 -4.71 -6.19 5.73
N HIS A 60 -4.18 -6.46 4.55
CA HIS A 60 -4.88 -7.21 3.52
C HIS A 60 -5.25 -8.65 3.95
N TRP A 61 -4.58 -9.23 4.93
CA TRP A 61 -4.91 -10.55 5.47
C TRP A 61 -6.29 -10.60 6.14
N PHE A 62 -6.79 -9.51 6.73
CA PHE A 62 -8.17 -9.48 7.24
C PHE A 62 -9.19 -9.76 6.15
N PHE A 63 -8.97 -9.19 4.97
CA PHE A 63 -9.84 -9.41 3.82
C PHE A 63 -9.63 -10.79 3.16
N LYS A 64 -8.52 -11.47 3.49
CA LYS A 64 -8.19 -12.83 3.02
C LYS A 64 -8.42 -13.90 4.09
N GLY A 65 -8.84 -13.49 5.29
CA GLY A 65 -9.15 -14.40 6.38
C GLY A 65 -10.40 -15.22 6.13
N ASP A 66 -10.54 -16.31 6.88
CA ASP A 66 -11.74 -17.15 6.85
C ASP A 66 -12.93 -16.36 7.41
N LEU A 67 -14.01 -16.34 6.66
CA LEU A 67 -15.21 -15.60 7.00
C LEU A 67 -16.31 -16.55 7.50
N THR A 68 -16.86 -16.26 8.68
CA THR A 68 -18.02 -16.97 9.23
C THR A 68 -19.16 -15.98 9.46
N ILE A 69 -20.32 -16.24 8.90
CA ILE A 69 -21.51 -15.40 9.06
C ILE A 69 -22.60 -16.22 9.74
N ASP A 70 -23.12 -15.74 10.87
CA ASP A 70 -24.16 -16.41 11.65
C ASP A 70 -23.83 -17.87 12.03
N GLY A 71 -22.54 -18.16 12.21
CA GLY A 71 -22.02 -19.48 12.55
C GLY A 71 -21.72 -20.39 11.36
N GLU A 72 -22.03 -19.97 10.14
CA GLU A 72 -21.76 -20.72 8.93
C GLU A 72 -20.49 -20.21 8.24
N PRO A 73 -19.53 -21.10 7.90
CA PRO A 73 -18.34 -20.72 7.19
C PRO A 73 -18.64 -20.34 5.74
N CYS A 74 -18.06 -19.25 5.28
CA CYS A 74 -18.16 -18.83 3.87
C CYS A 74 -17.09 -19.53 3.03
N GLU A 75 -17.46 -19.93 1.81
CA GLU A 75 -16.52 -20.55 0.87
C GLU A 75 -15.44 -19.60 0.37
N GLN A 76 -15.72 -18.31 0.39
CA GLN A 76 -14.84 -17.25 -0.13
C GLN A 76 -14.56 -16.21 0.95
N ASN A 77 -13.33 -15.71 0.99
CA ASN A 77 -12.99 -14.54 1.76
C ASN A 77 -13.47 -13.24 1.07
N LEU A 78 -13.45 -12.12 1.79
CA LEU A 78 -13.93 -10.84 1.27
C LEU A 78 -13.15 -10.38 0.03
N PHE A 79 -11.85 -10.64 -0.01
CA PHE A 79 -11.00 -10.24 -1.13
C PHE A 79 -11.34 -11.00 -2.42
N ASP A 80 -11.65 -12.29 -2.30
CA ASP A 80 -12.08 -13.10 -3.45
C ASP A 80 -13.45 -12.69 -3.98
N ILE A 81 -14.39 -12.38 -3.09
CA ILE A 81 -15.71 -11.83 -3.47
C ILE A 81 -15.55 -10.57 -4.31
N VAL A 82 -14.69 -9.64 -3.89
CA VAL A 82 -14.42 -8.41 -4.66
C VAL A 82 -13.76 -8.73 -6.00
N ARG A 83 -12.82 -9.68 -6.05
CA ARG A 83 -12.13 -10.08 -7.28
C ARG A 83 -13.02 -10.82 -8.28
N ASP A 84 -14.10 -11.40 -7.84
CA ASP A 84 -15.05 -12.09 -8.73
C ASP A 84 -15.71 -11.14 -9.74
N THR A 85 -15.85 -9.89 -9.40
CA THR A 85 -16.32 -8.87 -10.37
C THR A 85 -15.38 -8.76 -11.57
N LEU A 86 -14.07 -8.78 -11.34
CA LEU A 86 -13.08 -8.79 -12.42
C LEU A 86 -13.04 -10.13 -13.15
N ARG A 87 -13.18 -11.25 -12.45
CA ARG A 87 -13.24 -12.59 -13.07
C ARG A 87 -14.45 -12.76 -13.99
N ALA A 88 -15.60 -12.26 -13.53
CA ALA A 88 -16.85 -12.33 -14.31
C ALA A 88 -16.82 -11.40 -15.53
N GLN A 89 -16.23 -10.21 -15.40
CA GLN A 89 -16.18 -9.22 -16.47
C GLN A 89 -14.85 -8.47 -16.45
N PRO A 90 -13.77 -9.04 -17.02
CA PRO A 90 -12.48 -8.39 -17.10
C PRO A 90 -12.51 -7.10 -17.93
N GLY A 91 -13.43 -7.00 -18.88
CA GLY A 91 -13.64 -5.80 -19.68
C GLY A 91 -12.37 -5.32 -20.37
N ASN A 92 -12.05 -4.07 -20.17
CA ASN A 92 -10.83 -3.42 -20.66
C ASN A 92 -9.78 -3.22 -19.58
N SER A 93 -9.84 -3.98 -18.49
CA SER A 93 -8.85 -3.93 -17.41
C SER A 93 -7.48 -4.39 -17.90
N VAL A 94 -6.45 -3.59 -17.62
CA VAL A 94 -5.07 -3.85 -18.00
C VAL A 94 -4.22 -4.18 -16.76
N ILE A 95 -4.40 -3.41 -15.69
CA ILE A 95 -3.77 -3.64 -14.39
C ILE A 95 -4.87 -3.64 -13.33
N ALA A 96 -4.96 -4.75 -12.58
CA ALA A 96 -5.86 -4.86 -11.44
C ALA A 96 -5.27 -5.82 -10.40
N TYR A 97 -5.39 -5.46 -9.13
CA TYR A 97 -4.91 -6.24 -7.99
C TYR A 97 -3.41 -6.61 -8.04
N LYS A 98 -2.62 -5.76 -8.66
CA LYS A 98 -1.18 -5.87 -8.73
C LYS A 98 -0.56 -4.55 -8.38
N ASP A 99 -0.01 -4.46 -7.18
CA ASP A 99 0.52 -3.22 -6.61
C ASP A 99 -0.54 -2.12 -6.39
N ASN A 100 -0.12 -0.92 -6.03
CA ASN A 100 -0.97 0.22 -5.68
C ASN A 100 -1.52 0.97 -6.90
N SER A 101 -1.68 0.31 -8.02
CA SER A 101 -2.18 0.98 -9.21
C SER A 101 -3.20 0.17 -9.99
N SER A 102 -3.99 0.85 -10.77
CA SER A 102 -4.92 0.23 -11.70
C SER A 102 -4.87 0.92 -13.06
N ALA A 103 -5.14 0.15 -14.11
CA ALA A 103 -5.20 0.68 -15.46
C ALA A 103 -6.31 0.01 -16.27
N ILE A 104 -6.96 0.81 -17.09
CA ILE A 104 -7.88 0.33 -18.12
C ILE A 104 -7.34 0.71 -19.50
N ARG A 105 -7.70 -0.09 -20.49
CA ARG A 105 -7.30 0.17 -21.87
C ARG A 105 -7.81 1.53 -22.33
N GLY A 106 -6.87 2.34 -22.79
CA GLY A 106 -7.16 3.63 -23.41
C GLY A 106 -7.17 3.56 -24.92
N GLY A 107 -6.47 4.47 -25.57
CA GLY A 107 -6.43 4.55 -27.01
C GLY A 107 -5.37 5.51 -27.56
N PRO A 108 -5.41 5.83 -28.85
CA PRO A 108 -4.45 6.69 -29.47
C PRO A 108 -4.58 8.14 -28.99
N VAL A 109 -3.46 8.69 -28.57
CA VAL A 109 -3.29 10.08 -28.16
C VAL A 109 -2.09 10.70 -28.85
N ARG A 110 -1.97 12.01 -28.83
CA ARG A 110 -0.83 12.75 -29.40
C ARG A 110 -0.26 13.74 -28.39
N PRO A 111 0.41 13.23 -27.33
CA PRO A 111 1.04 14.10 -26.35
C PRO A 111 2.20 14.89 -26.98
N LEU A 112 2.47 16.06 -26.42
CA LEU A 112 3.68 16.81 -26.71
C LEU A 112 4.82 16.21 -25.93
N LEU A 113 5.75 15.60 -26.61
CA LEU A 113 6.92 14.95 -26.01
C LEU A 113 8.22 15.52 -26.56
N PRO A 114 9.31 15.49 -25.76
CA PRO A 114 10.63 15.87 -26.26
C PRO A 114 11.03 14.98 -27.46
N GLU A 115 11.59 15.57 -28.50
CA GLU A 115 12.11 14.83 -29.66
C GLU A 115 13.34 13.98 -29.30
N ALA A 116 14.16 14.46 -28.36
CA ALA A 116 15.32 13.75 -27.84
C ALA A 116 15.28 13.66 -26.30
N PRO A 117 14.49 12.74 -25.71
CA PRO A 117 14.40 12.59 -24.27
C PRO A 117 15.75 12.15 -23.66
N GLY A 118 16.09 12.70 -22.50
CA GLY A 118 17.33 12.37 -21.77
C GLY A 118 18.58 13.12 -22.25
N GLN A 119 18.44 14.02 -23.20
CA GLN A 119 19.47 14.92 -23.63
C GLN A 119 19.25 16.36 -23.16
N ALA A 120 20.09 17.29 -23.59
CA ALA A 120 19.85 18.72 -23.38
C ALA A 120 18.46 19.12 -23.94
N ALA A 121 17.96 20.29 -23.54
CA ALA A 121 16.64 20.76 -23.97
C ALA A 121 16.42 20.53 -25.47
N SER A 122 15.34 19.82 -25.80
CA SER A 122 14.94 19.54 -27.18
C SER A 122 13.53 20.09 -27.44
N PRO A 123 13.19 20.39 -28.71
CA PRO A 123 11.85 20.77 -29.08
C PRO A 123 10.81 19.74 -28.62
N LEU A 124 9.61 20.20 -28.32
CA LEU A 124 8.46 19.35 -28.10
C LEU A 124 7.68 19.19 -29.40
N SER A 125 7.32 17.97 -29.73
CA SER A 125 6.48 17.68 -30.89
C SER A 125 5.32 16.73 -30.55
N PRO A 126 4.17 16.80 -31.26
CA PRO A 126 3.08 15.85 -31.09
C PRO A 126 3.54 14.47 -31.59
N GLN A 127 3.61 13.51 -30.69
CA GLN A 127 4.01 12.13 -31.02
C GLN A 127 2.83 11.17 -30.80
N PRO A 128 2.44 10.38 -31.82
CA PRO A 128 1.40 9.37 -31.64
C PRO A 128 1.85 8.32 -30.60
N ARG A 129 0.97 7.99 -29.65
CA ARG A 129 1.14 6.97 -28.62
C ARG A 129 -0.21 6.30 -28.34
N ASP A 130 -0.17 5.04 -27.99
CA ASP A 130 -1.30 4.36 -27.36
C ASP A 130 -1.05 4.37 -25.86
N TYR A 131 -1.93 5.04 -25.11
CA TYR A 131 -1.86 5.13 -23.66
C TYR A 131 -3.06 4.47 -23.02
N ASP A 132 -2.79 3.72 -21.96
CA ASP A 132 -3.80 3.24 -21.04
C ASP A 132 -4.08 4.29 -19.98
N LEU A 133 -5.30 4.28 -19.44
CA LEU A 133 -5.72 5.22 -18.42
C LEU A 133 -5.44 4.64 -17.05
N LEU A 134 -4.65 5.35 -16.26
CA LEU A 134 -4.38 5.01 -14.88
C LEU A 134 -5.44 5.64 -13.97
N LEU A 135 -5.85 4.92 -12.95
CA LEU A 135 -6.73 5.41 -11.90
C LEU A 135 -6.11 5.10 -10.55
N THR A 136 -5.85 6.15 -9.78
CA THR A 136 -5.50 6.06 -8.36
C THR A 136 -6.49 6.87 -7.55
N CYS A 137 -6.78 6.44 -6.33
CA CYS A 137 -7.70 7.12 -5.45
C CYS A 137 -7.14 7.08 -4.02
N GLU A 138 -6.89 8.27 -3.47
CA GLU A 138 -6.38 8.41 -2.11
C GLU A 138 -7.17 9.48 -1.36
N THR A 139 -7.48 9.21 -0.10
CA THR A 139 -8.22 10.15 0.74
C THR A 139 -7.26 11.03 1.55
N HIS A 140 -7.13 12.28 1.17
CA HIS A 140 -6.32 13.28 1.89
C HIS A 140 -7.14 14.48 2.41
N ASN A 141 -8.45 14.36 2.44
CA ASN A 141 -9.34 15.40 2.97
C ASN A 141 -9.09 15.65 4.46
N PHE A 142 -9.00 14.61 5.29
CA PHE A 142 -8.73 14.74 6.71
C PHE A 142 -7.32 15.28 7.00
N PRO A 143 -6.23 14.74 6.44
CA PRO A 143 -4.90 15.32 6.58
C PRO A 143 -4.84 16.80 6.15
N CYS A 144 -5.48 17.17 5.05
CA CYS A 144 -5.55 18.57 4.61
C CYS A 144 -6.36 19.47 5.55
N ALA A 145 -7.38 18.93 6.22
CA ALA A 145 -8.15 19.70 7.21
C ALA A 145 -7.34 20.00 8.47
N VAL A 146 -6.47 19.08 8.88
CA VAL A 146 -5.62 19.21 10.08
C VAL A 146 -4.38 20.08 9.78
N ALA A 147 -3.70 19.81 8.70
CA ALA A 147 -2.47 20.50 8.27
C ALA A 147 -2.48 20.67 6.74
N PRO A 148 -3.03 21.78 6.21
CA PRO A 148 -3.34 21.90 4.78
C PRO A 148 -2.16 21.64 3.83
N TYR A 149 -1.01 22.25 4.08
CA TYR A 149 0.16 22.07 3.22
C TYR A 149 0.78 20.67 3.31
N PRO A 150 1.14 20.15 4.50
CA PRO A 150 1.68 18.78 4.61
C PRO A 150 0.68 17.71 4.15
N GLY A 151 -0.60 17.90 4.41
CA GLY A 151 -1.65 16.99 3.96
C GLY A 151 -1.76 16.91 2.44
N ALA A 152 -1.75 18.05 1.77
CA ALA A 152 -1.79 18.12 0.31
C ALA A 152 -0.48 17.58 -0.33
N GLU A 153 0.67 17.89 0.25
CA GLU A 153 1.96 17.40 -0.19
C GLU A 153 2.03 15.86 -0.13
N THR A 154 1.59 15.29 0.98
CA THR A 154 1.50 13.84 1.15
C THR A 154 0.56 13.20 0.13
N GLY A 155 -0.59 13.83 -0.15
CA GLY A 155 -1.53 13.39 -1.17
C GLY A 155 -0.92 13.38 -2.57
N ALA A 156 -0.24 14.44 -2.94
CA ALA A 156 0.48 14.52 -4.21
C ALA A 156 1.59 13.46 -4.30
N GLY A 157 2.37 13.28 -3.23
CA GLY A 157 3.43 12.27 -3.15
C GLY A 157 2.92 10.85 -3.31
N GLY A 158 1.80 10.50 -2.66
CA GLY A 158 1.14 9.20 -2.80
C GLY A 158 0.68 8.92 -4.22
N ARG A 159 0.08 9.90 -4.88
CA ARG A 159 -0.32 9.78 -6.29
C ARG A 159 0.86 9.56 -7.23
N ILE A 160 1.96 10.26 -7.02
CA ILE A 160 3.20 10.06 -7.78
C ILE A 160 3.73 8.63 -7.58
N ARG A 161 3.79 8.17 -6.33
CA ARG A 161 4.22 6.82 -5.99
C ARG A 161 3.36 5.76 -6.70
N ASP A 162 2.05 5.87 -6.63
CA ASP A 162 1.12 4.89 -7.19
C ASP A 162 1.16 4.91 -8.72
N THR A 163 1.32 6.08 -9.34
CA THR A 163 1.55 6.19 -10.78
C THR A 163 2.84 5.49 -11.18
N HIS A 164 3.92 5.66 -10.43
CA HIS A 164 5.19 5.00 -10.69
C HIS A 164 5.13 3.47 -10.50
N ALA A 165 4.23 2.97 -9.64
CA ALA A 165 4.01 1.53 -9.46
C ALA A 165 3.49 0.82 -10.72
N THR A 166 2.94 1.54 -11.69
CA THR A 166 2.56 0.97 -13.00
C THR A 166 3.77 0.63 -13.89
N GLY A 167 4.92 1.19 -13.59
CA GLY A 167 6.17 0.96 -14.32
C GLY A 167 6.63 2.16 -15.15
N ARG A 168 7.65 1.92 -15.97
CA ARG A 168 8.25 2.96 -16.82
C ARG A 168 7.28 3.45 -17.89
N GLY A 169 7.29 4.75 -18.12
CA GLY A 169 6.46 5.40 -19.14
C GLY A 169 5.12 5.92 -18.62
N SER A 170 4.80 5.68 -17.35
CA SER A 170 3.64 6.33 -16.74
C SER A 170 3.84 7.83 -16.62
N ILE A 171 2.81 8.57 -16.89
CA ILE A 171 2.78 10.05 -16.80
C ILE A 171 1.66 10.43 -15.86
N MET A 172 2.01 11.18 -14.83
CA MET A 172 1.03 11.75 -13.93
C MET A 172 0.45 13.03 -14.55
N GLY A 173 -0.87 13.09 -14.64
CA GLY A 173 -1.63 14.23 -15.11
C GLY A 173 -2.41 14.91 -14.00
#